data_b3d72b99c873c6eebe7147c2d6914b0f
#
_entry.id   b3d72b99c873c6eebe7147c2d6914b0f
#
_cell.length_a   1.000
_cell.length_b   1.000
_cell.length_c   1.000
_cell.angle_alpha   90.00
_cell.angle_beta   90.00
_cell.angle_gamma   90.00
#
_symmetry.space_group_name_H-M   'P 1'
#
loop_
_entity.id
_entity.type
_entity.pdbx_description
1 polymer ?
#
loop_
_entity_poly.entity_id
_entity_poly.type
_entity_poly.pdbx_seq_one_letter_code
_entity_poly.pdbx_strand_id
1 'polypeptide(L)'
;MNVISKLAHVDPTAKIGDNVIIEPFVYIEGNVEIGDGCHIRPNAVIRSGARIGANNHIFEGSIIAATPQDFRWNGEESFVIIGDNNTIREHVIINRSSHRDGATRIGSNSFIMAQTHIGHDCHIGNYCVLGTAVKVAGDVSIGNYTILSSNALVHERCDVGDVCLIKGGCRVNSHVPPFTIMAHNPIEYKGINSFVLRKIGKSEATIDEIASAYRHLYHSNTSTYNALRRIEVDVEDSPEKTAIIKFLKDHKLTVAAVPLDLEGD
;
A
#
# COMPACT_ATOMS: atom_id res chain seq x y z
N MET A 1 -17.05 26.87 -2.79
CA MET A 1 -16.60 27.62 -4.01
C MET A 1 -15.16 27.24 -4.29
N ASN A 2 -14.84 26.90 -5.52
CA ASN A 2 -13.50 26.48 -5.92
C ASN A 2 -12.54 27.68 -6.04
N VAL A 3 -11.27 27.47 -5.67
CA VAL A 3 -10.18 28.43 -5.84
C VAL A 3 -9.20 27.85 -6.87
N ILE A 4 -9.35 28.28 -8.12
CA ILE A 4 -8.52 27.78 -9.23
C ILE A 4 -7.61 28.90 -9.72
N SER A 5 -6.30 28.66 -9.67
CA SER A 5 -5.30 29.60 -10.17
C SER A 5 -5.47 29.86 -11.67
N LYS A 6 -5.35 31.12 -12.10
CA LYS A 6 -5.33 31.47 -13.52
C LYS A 6 -4.11 30.92 -14.27
N LEU A 7 -3.08 30.47 -13.54
CA LEU A 7 -1.89 29.86 -14.10
C LEU A 7 -1.96 28.32 -14.13
N ALA A 8 -3.05 27.73 -13.66
CA ALA A 8 -3.29 26.30 -13.80
C ALA A 8 -3.95 26.01 -15.16
N HIS A 9 -3.64 24.84 -15.71
CA HIS A 9 -4.39 24.28 -16.83
C HIS A 9 -5.36 23.22 -16.31
N VAL A 10 -6.64 23.41 -16.54
CA VAL A 10 -7.68 22.43 -16.22
C VAL A 10 -8.48 22.17 -17.48
N ASP A 11 -8.46 20.93 -17.97
CA ASP A 11 -9.25 20.56 -19.16
C ASP A 11 -10.75 20.78 -18.87
N PRO A 12 -11.52 21.37 -19.82
CA PRO A 12 -12.95 21.64 -19.63
C PRO A 12 -13.81 20.40 -19.38
N THR A 13 -13.32 19.20 -19.70
CA THR A 13 -14.03 17.94 -19.50
C THR A 13 -13.73 17.31 -18.14
N ALA A 14 -12.77 17.85 -17.38
CA ALA A 14 -12.48 17.40 -16.03
C ALA A 14 -13.64 17.76 -15.08
N LYS A 15 -14.04 16.81 -14.25
CA LYS A 15 -15.07 17.01 -13.23
C LYS A 15 -14.42 17.38 -11.91
N ILE A 16 -14.61 18.59 -11.46
CA ILE A 16 -14.06 19.14 -10.24
C ILE A 16 -15.20 19.36 -9.24
N GLY A 17 -15.09 18.73 -8.07
CA GLY A 17 -16.04 18.87 -6.97
C GLY A 17 -16.07 20.26 -6.35
N ASP A 18 -16.70 20.37 -5.18
CA ASP A 18 -16.84 21.63 -4.46
C ASP A 18 -15.66 21.90 -3.51
N ASN A 19 -15.37 23.21 -3.29
CA ASN A 19 -14.32 23.68 -2.36
C ASN A 19 -12.91 23.13 -2.67
N VAL A 20 -12.64 22.87 -3.95
CA VAL A 20 -11.33 22.42 -4.42
C VAL A 20 -10.40 23.61 -4.59
N ILE A 21 -9.14 23.46 -4.15
CA ILE A 21 -8.07 24.44 -4.36
C ILE A 21 -7.09 23.87 -5.38
N ILE A 22 -6.89 24.60 -6.49
CA ILE A 22 -5.93 24.25 -7.54
C ILE A 22 -4.93 25.39 -7.67
N GLU A 23 -3.68 25.13 -7.30
CA GLU A 23 -2.62 26.11 -7.23
C GLU A 23 -1.95 26.38 -8.60
N PRO A 24 -1.03 27.36 -8.70
CA PRO A 24 -0.37 27.68 -9.97
C PRO A 24 0.39 26.52 -10.59
N PHE A 25 0.38 26.46 -11.92
CA PHE A 25 1.11 25.48 -12.74
C PHE A 25 0.68 24.01 -12.54
N VAL A 26 -0.46 23.78 -11.90
CA VAL A 26 -1.12 22.47 -11.91
C VAL A 26 -1.62 22.19 -13.33
N TYR A 27 -1.45 20.94 -13.78
CA TYR A 27 -1.93 20.47 -15.07
C TYR A 27 -2.91 19.31 -14.88
N ILE A 28 -4.16 19.49 -15.29
CA ILE A 28 -5.23 18.48 -15.20
C ILE A 28 -5.73 18.17 -16.61
N GLU A 29 -5.57 16.91 -17.01
CA GLU A 29 -6.06 16.39 -18.31
C GLU A 29 -7.58 16.16 -18.29
N GLY A 30 -8.14 15.87 -19.46
CA GLY A 30 -9.53 15.40 -19.60
C GLY A 30 -9.73 14.00 -18.97
N ASN A 31 -11.00 13.58 -18.83
CA ASN A 31 -11.38 12.32 -18.20
C ASN A 31 -10.81 12.15 -16.77
N VAL A 32 -10.78 13.25 -16.00
CA VAL A 32 -10.37 13.30 -14.59
C VAL A 32 -11.57 13.62 -13.72
N GLU A 33 -11.68 12.99 -12.55
CA GLU A 33 -12.65 13.32 -11.52
C GLU A 33 -11.93 13.61 -10.20
N ILE A 34 -12.21 14.76 -9.57
CA ILE A 34 -11.64 15.20 -8.30
C ILE A 34 -12.79 15.53 -7.36
N GLY A 35 -12.84 14.85 -6.21
CA GLY A 35 -13.85 15.05 -5.17
C GLY A 35 -13.68 16.36 -4.40
N ASP A 36 -14.66 16.62 -3.55
CA ASP A 36 -14.78 17.85 -2.77
C ASP A 36 -13.61 18.08 -1.82
N GLY A 37 -13.29 19.34 -1.57
CA GLY A 37 -12.30 19.73 -0.56
C GLY A 37 -10.85 19.36 -0.86
N CYS A 38 -10.55 18.87 -2.05
CA CYS A 38 -9.18 18.53 -2.45
C CYS A 38 -8.30 19.79 -2.60
N HIS A 39 -7.02 19.62 -2.28
CA HIS A 39 -6.00 20.67 -2.46
C HIS A 39 -4.88 20.14 -3.34
N ILE A 40 -4.75 20.72 -4.53
CA ILE A 40 -3.73 20.33 -5.53
C ILE A 40 -2.67 21.43 -5.56
N ARG A 41 -1.48 21.07 -5.13
CA ARG A 41 -0.32 21.96 -4.98
C ARG A 41 0.38 22.26 -6.30
N PRO A 42 1.24 23.30 -6.36
CA PRO A 42 1.88 23.73 -7.60
C PRO A 42 2.64 22.63 -8.32
N ASN A 43 2.61 22.67 -9.64
CA ASN A 43 3.30 21.73 -10.54
C ASN A 43 2.86 20.25 -10.41
N ALA A 44 1.78 19.96 -9.70
CA ALA A 44 1.19 18.61 -9.73
C ALA A 44 0.52 18.36 -11.10
N VAL A 45 0.60 17.12 -11.55
CA VAL A 45 0.04 16.67 -12.84
C VAL A 45 -0.99 15.58 -12.57
N ILE A 46 -2.24 15.82 -12.95
CA ILE A 46 -3.32 14.84 -12.85
C ILE A 46 -3.69 14.39 -14.26
N ARG A 47 -3.38 13.15 -14.59
CA ARG A 47 -3.56 12.62 -15.93
C ARG A 47 -4.90 11.95 -16.11
N SER A 48 -5.27 11.76 -17.38
CA SER A 48 -6.48 11.06 -17.79
C SER A 48 -6.61 9.69 -17.09
N GLY A 49 -7.82 9.39 -16.61
CA GLY A 49 -8.12 8.17 -15.85
C GLY A 49 -7.98 8.34 -14.33
N ALA A 50 -7.62 9.51 -13.81
CA ALA A 50 -7.64 9.74 -12.37
C ALA A 50 -9.07 9.88 -11.84
N ARG A 51 -9.36 9.18 -10.75
CA ARG A 51 -10.60 9.25 -9.95
C ARG A 51 -10.19 9.46 -8.50
N ILE A 52 -10.28 10.68 -8.03
CA ILE A 52 -9.76 11.12 -6.74
C ILE A 52 -10.95 11.47 -5.85
N GLY A 53 -11.05 10.81 -4.69
CA GLY A 53 -12.07 11.06 -3.68
C GLY A 53 -11.93 12.43 -3.01
N ALA A 54 -12.65 12.64 -1.92
CA ALA A 54 -12.73 13.92 -1.23
C ALA A 54 -11.53 14.18 -0.29
N ASN A 55 -11.26 15.46 -0.02
CA ASN A 55 -10.30 15.93 0.99
C ASN A 55 -8.87 15.39 0.81
N ASN A 56 -8.45 15.11 -0.41
CA ASN A 56 -7.08 14.70 -0.69
C ASN A 56 -6.16 15.92 -0.84
N HIS A 57 -4.96 15.83 -0.28
CA HIS A 57 -3.90 16.82 -0.43
C HIS A 57 -2.80 16.24 -1.33
N ILE A 58 -2.63 16.80 -2.53
CA ILE A 58 -1.63 16.35 -3.51
C ILE A 58 -0.56 17.44 -3.64
N PHE A 59 0.66 17.09 -3.27
CA PHE A 59 1.77 18.02 -3.14
C PHE A 59 2.54 18.20 -4.46
N GLU A 60 3.50 19.12 -4.41
CA GLU A 60 4.24 19.65 -5.53
C GLU A 60 4.90 18.56 -6.38
N GLY A 61 4.76 18.68 -7.69
CA GLY A 61 5.43 17.79 -8.66
C GLY A 61 4.96 16.34 -8.67
N SER A 62 3.88 16.00 -7.94
CA SER A 62 3.32 14.65 -7.98
C SER A 62 2.59 14.40 -9.29
N ILE A 63 2.65 13.15 -9.78
CA ILE A 63 2.00 12.73 -11.02
C ILE A 63 1.02 11.60 -10.71
N ILE A 64 -0.26 11.90 -10.83
CA ILE A 64 -1.35 10.94 -10.63
C ILE A 64 -1.84 10.41 -11.96
N ALA A 65 -2.07 9.11 -12.05
CA ALA A 65 -2.44 8.37 -13.25
C ALA A 65 -1.39 8.46 -14.36
N ALA A 66 -0.12 8.44 -13.97
CA ALA A 66 0.98 8.31 -14.93
C ALA A 66 0.79 7.06 -15.81
N THR A 67 1.27 7.14 -17.04
CA THR A 67 1.28 5.99 -17.96
C THR A 67 1.99 4.79 -17.31
N PRO A 68 1.42 3.56 -17.42
CA PRO A 68 2.07 2.36 -16.90
C PRO A 68 3.49 2.20 -17.42
N GLN A 69 4.40 1.84 -16.54
CA GLN A 69 5.78 1.49 -16.92
C GLN A 69 5.86 -0.02 -17.20
N ASP A 70 5.02 -0.49 -18.11
CA ASP A 70 4.95 -1.87 -18.55
C ASP A 70 5.00 -1.88 -20.08
N PHE A 71 5.97 -2.63 -20.64
CA PHE A 71 6.14 -2.75 -22.09
C PHE A 71 4.98 -3.48 -22.79
N ARG A 72 4.12 -4.17 -22.05
CA ARG A 72 2.92 -4.84 -22.57
C ARG A 72 1.74 -3.88 -22.77
N TRP A 73 1.78 -2.70 -22.15
CA TRP A 73 0.71 -1.72 -22.28
C TRP A 73 0.72 -1.09 -23.68
N ASN A 74 -0.44 -1.08 -24.38
CA ASN A 74 -0.58 -0.62 -25.76
C ASN A 74 -1.53 0.60 -25.89
N GLY A 75 -1.70 1.38 -24.84
CA GLY A 75 -2.55 2.58 -24.88
C GLY A 75 -3.98 2.35 -24.40
N GLU A 76 -4.25 1.25 -23.70
CA GLU A 76 -5.55 0.93 -23.13
C GLU A 76 -6.02 2.02 -22.16
N GLU A 77 -7.33 2.32 -22.18
CA GLU A 77 -7.94 3.15 -21.18
C GLU A 77 -7.95 2.42 -19.83
N SER A 78 -7.45 3.09 -18.81
CA SER A 78 -7.35 2.52 -17.47
C SER A 78 -7.28 3.63 -16.41
N PHE A 79 -7.35 3.28 -15.14
CA PHE A 79 -7.62 4.22 -14.07
C PHE A 79 -6.61 4.17 -12.93
N VAL A 80 -6.56 5.27 -12.19
CA VAL A 80 -6.12 5.34 -10.80
C VAL A 80 -7.33 5.77 -9.97
N ILE A 81 -7.67 5.00 -8.94
CA ILE A 81 -8.76 5.31 -8.02
C ILE A 81 -8.18 5.57 -6.64
N ILE A 82 -8.36 6.76 -6.11
CA ILE A 82 -7.88 7.19 -4.81
C ILE A 82 -9.08 7.48 -3.93
N GLY A 83 -9.13 6.90 -2.73
CA GLY A 83 -10.15 7.18 -1.73
C GLY A 83 -10.02 8.59 -1.14
N ASP A 84 -10.55 8.78 0.04
CA ASP A 84 -10.67 10.08 0.70
C ASP A 84 -9.55 10.33 1.71
N ASN A 85 -9.33 11.62 2.04
CA ASN A 85 -8.49 12.07 3.15
C ASN A 85 -7.03 11.61 3.06
N ASN A 86 -6.47 11.42 1.88
CA ASN A 86 -5.07 11.05 1.73
C ASN A 86 -4.18 12.30 1.62
N THR A 87 -2.96 12.15 2.12
CA THR A 87 -1.87 13.11 1.90
C THR A 87 -0.83 12.45 0.99
N ILE A 88 -0.69 12.99 -0.21
CA ILE A 88 0.25 12.52 -1.25
C ILE A 88 1.32 13.59 -1.39
N ARG A 89 2.51 13.31 -0.87
CA ARG A 89 3.61 14.25 -0.76
C ARG A 89 4.33 14.45 -2.09
N GLU A 90 5.36 15.28 -2.05
CA GLU A 90 6.08 15.81 -3.19
C GLU A 90 6.66 14.71 -4.08
N HIS A 91 6.54 14.89 -5.40
CA HIS A 91 7.13 14.01 -6.42
C HIS A 91 6.70 12.53 -6.32
N VAL A 92 5.53 12.27 -5.78
CA VAL A 92 4.94 10.93 -5.81
C VAL A 92 4.46 10.62 -7.22
N ILE A 93 4.72 9.38 -7.69
CA ILE A 93 4.23 8.91 -8.99
C ILE A 93 3.34 7.71 -8.77
N ILE A 94 2.10 7.78 -9.27
CA ILE A 94 1.15 6.67 -9.24
C ILE A 94 0.78 6.33 -10.68
N ASN A 95 1.14 5.12 -11.12
CA ASN A 95 0.80 4.63 -12.45
C ASN A 95 -0.63 4.08 -12.48
N ARG A 96 -1.36 4.34 -13.56
CA ARG A 96 -2.63 3.67 -13.81
C ARG A 96 -2.43 2.20 -14.17
N SER A 97 -3.52 1.42 -14.21
CA SER A 97 -3.48 0.03 -14.59
C SER A 97 -2.94 -0.18 -16.00
N SER A 98 -2.27 -1.30 -16.21
CA SER A 98 -1.83 -1.75 -17.55
C SER A 98 -2.92 -2.50 -18.32
N HIS A 99 -4.06 -2.80 -17.69
CA HIS A 99 -5.18 -3.51 -18.27
C HIS A 99 -6.32 -2.58 -18.66
N ARG A 100 -7.02 -2.90 -19.74
CA ARG A 100 -8.24 -2.19 -20.17
C ARG A 100 -9.27 -2.19 -19.04
N ASP A 101 -9.82 -1.02 -18.75
CA ASP A 101 -10.80 -0.78 -17.69
C ASP A 101 -10.32 -1.18 -16.28
N GLY A 102 -9.05 -1.57 -16.14
CA GLY A 102 -8.39 -1.85 -14.87
C GLY A 102 -8.07 -0.59 -14.07
N ALA A 103 -7.72 -0.76 -12.78
CA ALA A 103 -7.35 0.35 -11.92
C ALA A 103 -6.27 0.01 -10.90
N THR A 104 -5.29 0.89 -10.75
CA THR A 104 -4.47 1.00 -9.54
C THR A 104 -5.31 1.69 -8.48
N ARG A 105 -5.37 1.12 -7.26
CA ARG A 105 -6.26 1.58 -6.20
C ARG A 105 -5.50 1.97 -4.95
N ILE A 106 -5.89 3.11 -4.38
CA ILE A 106 -5.40 3.59 -3.09
C ILE A 106 -6.60 3.85 -2.21
N GLY A 107 -6.60 3.27 -1.02
CA GLY A 107 -7.66 3.47 -0.03
C GLY A 107 -7.68 4.89 0.54
N SER A 108 -8.26 5.04 1.69
CA SER A 108 -8.47 6.32 2.36
C SER A 108 -7.55 6.49 3.59
N ASN A 109 -7.39 7.74 4.03
CA ASN A 109 -6.68 8.11 5.27
C ASN A 109 -5.20 7.69 5.27
N SER A 110 -4.56 7.63 4.12
CA SER A 110 -3.19 7.18 3.95
C SER A 110 -2.22 8.36 3.79
N PHE A 111 -0.98 8.15 4.22
CA PHE A 111 0.10 9.12 4.10
C PHE A 111 1.20 8.56 3.19
N ILE A 112 1.29 9.08 1.98
CA ILE A 112 2.25 8.68 0.95
C ILE A 112 3.33 9.75 0.89
N MET A 113 4.51 9.42 1.41
CA MET A 113 5.62 10.38 1.55
C MET A 113 6.34 10.63 0.23
N ALA A 114 7.15 11.66 0.24
CA ALA A 114 7.83 12.19 -0.93
C ALA A 114 8.61 11.13 -1.72
N GLN A 115 8.64 11.28 -3.05
CA GLN A 115 9.36 10.42 -3.99
C GLN A 115 8.92 8.94 -4.00
N THR A 116 7.79 8.62 -3.39
CA THR A 116 7.20 7.27 -3.46
C THR A 116 6.74 6.99 -4.88
N HIS A 117 7.00 5.77 -5.35
CA HIS A 117 6.49 5.25 -6.61
C HIS A 117 5.52 4.10 -6.36
N ILE A 118 4.32 4.18 -6.95
CA ILE A 118 3.33 3.09 -6.94
C ILE A 118 3.11 2.67 -8.39
N GLY A 119 3.49 1.43 -8.68
CA GLY A 119 3.37 0.80 -9.99
C GLY A 119 1.92 0.53 -10.42
N HIS A 120 1.76 0.05 -11.63
CA HIS A 120 0.47 -0.30 -12.20
C HIS A 120 -0.19 -1.47 -11.47
N ASP A 121 -1.51 -1.53 -11.47
CA ASP A 121 -2.32 -2.63 -10.94
C ASP A 121 -2.14 -2.90 -9.44
N CYS A 122 -1.60 -1.93 -8.70
CA CYS A 122 -1.43 -2.03 -7.26
C CYS A 122 -2.73 -1.78 -6.50
N HIS A 123 -2.86 -2.43 -5.33
CA HIS A 123 -3.91 -2.20 -4.35
C HIS A 123 -3.29 -1.81 -3.01
N ILE A 124 -3.47 -0.55 -2.60
CA ILE A 124 -3.03 -0.04 -1.30
C ILE A 124 -4.26 0.15 -0.42
N GLY A 125 -4.26 -0.46 0.75
CA GLY A 125 -5.35 -0.38 1.71
C GLY A 125 -5.53 1.00 2.35
N ASN A 126 -6.38 1.06 3.36
CA ASN A 126 -6.65 2.27 4.12
C ASN A 126 -5.64 2.45 5.27
N TYR A 127 -5.45 3.70 5.70
CA TYR A 127 -4.59 4.05 6.84
C TYR A 127 -3.14 3.58 6.67
N CYS A 128 -2.67 3.50 5.43
CA CYS A 128 -1.30 3.10 5.12
C CYS A 128 -0.33 4.28 5.25
N VAL A 129 0.91 3.96 5.60
CA VAL A 129 2.03 4.91 5.54
C VAL A 129 3.09 4.36 4.61
N LEU A 130 3.34 5.04 3.51
CA LEU A 130 4.43 4.75 2.59
C LEU A 130 5.52 5.81 2.79
N GLY A 131 6.62 5.41 3.40
CA GLY A 131 7.75 6.27 3.73
C GLY A 131 8.44 6.87 2.50
N THR A 132 9.29 7.85 2.73
CA THR A 132 10.02 8.55 1.65
C THR A 132 10.76 7.56 0.75
N ALA A 133 10.63 7.74 -0.55
CA ALA A 133 11.29 6.96 -1.59
C ALA A 133 10.95 5.45 -1.58
N VAL A 134 9.83 5.06 -1.00
CA VAL A 134 9.30 3.70 -1.16
C VAL A 134 9.02 3.40 -2.63
N LYS A 135 9.34 2.18 -3.07
CA LYS A 135 9.07 1.70 -4.42
C LYS A 135 8.17 0.47 -4.35
N VAL A 136 6.99 0.59 -4.94
CA VAL A 136 6.03 -0.51 -5.08
C VAL A 136 5.97 -0.85 -6.56
N ALA A 137 6.37 -2.07 -6.92
CA ALA A 137 6.33 -2.55 -8.30
C ALA A 137 4.89 -2.87 -8.73
N GLY A 138 4.69 -3.35 -9.95
CA GLY A 138 3.34 -3.68 -10.46
C GLY A 138 2.69 -4.89 -9.77
N ASP A 139 1.36 -4.96 -9.80
CA ASP A 139 0.56 -6.09 -9.29
C ASP A 139 0.77 -6.37 -7.78
N VAL A 140 1.03 -5.36 -6.98
CA VAL A 140 1.26 -5.50 -5.53
C VAL A 140 0.00 -5.15 -4.74
N SER A 141 -0.31 -5.97 -3.72
CA SER A 141 -1.33 -5.64 -2.73
C SER A 141 -0.70 -5.31 -1.37
N ILE A 142 -1.15 -4.23 -0.74
CA ILE A 142 -0.74 -3.82 0.60
C ILE A 142 -1.98 -3.63 1.44
N GLY A 143 -2.06 -4.38 2.54
CA GLY A 143 -3.19 -4.37 3.45
C GLY A 143 -3.33 -3.08 4.28
N ASN A 144 -4.44 -2.95 4.97
CA ASN A 144 -4.77 -1.79 5.79
C ASN A 144 -3.79 -1.60 6.96
N TYR A 145 -3.62 -0.36 7.42
CA TYR A 145 -2.76 -0.01 8.56
C TYR A 145 -1.30 -0.45 8.41
N THR A 146 -0.86 -0.72 7.18
CA THR A 146 0.50 -1.19 6.90
C THR A 146 1.44 -0.02 6.68
N ILE A 147 2.63 -0.15 7.23
CA ILE A 147 3.70 0.85 7.18
C ILE A 147 4.88 0.28 6.39
N LEU A 148 5.19 0.90 5.28
CA LEU A 148 6.45 0.71 4.56
C LEU A 148 7.38 1.86 4.93
N SER A 149 8.46 1.59 5.67
CA SER A 149 9.42 2.63 6.05
C SER A 149 10.26 3.08 4.84
N SER A 150 10.92 4.21 4.98
CA SER A 150 11.66 4.86 3.87
C SER A 150 12.60 3.91 3.14
N ASN A 151 12.65 4.05 1.81
CA ASN A 151 13.45 3.23 0.89
C ASN A 151 13.10 1.73 0.89
N ALA A 152 11.98 1.30 1.45
CA ALA A 152 11.51 -0.06 1.25
C ALA A 152 11.11 -0.27 -0.22
N LEU A 153 11.40 -1.47 -0.74
CA LEU A 153 11.06 -1.87 -2.10
C LEU A 153 10.21 -3.14 -2.06
N VAL A 154 9.06 -3.12 -2.71
CA VAL A 154 8.19 -4.29 -2.85
C VAL A 154 8.23 -4.77 -4.29
N HIS A 155 8.64 -6.02 -4.50
CA HIS A 155 8.70 -6.64 -5.83
C HIS A 155 7.30 -6.90 -6.38
N GLU A 156 7.23 -7.02 -7.70
CA GLU A 156 5.98 -7.31 -8.41
C GLU A 156 5.31 -8.58 -7.86
N ARG A 157 3.96 -8.56 -7.84
CA ARG A 157 3.11 -9.68 -7.42
C ARG A 157 3.33 -10.12 -5.97
N CYS A 158 3.96 -9.30 -5.13
CA CYS A 158 4.02 -9.55 -3.70
C CYS A 158 2.79 -8.99 -3.01
N ASP A 159 2.26 -9.73 -2.04
CA ASP A 159 1.23 -9.27 -1.16
C ASP A 159 1.78 -9.04 0.25
N VAL A 160 1.46 -7.91 0.82
CA VAL A 160 1.77 -7.54 2.20
C VAL A 160 0.44 -7.42 2.94
N GLY A 161 0.25 -8.22 3.97
CA GLY A 161 -1.00 -8.27 4.75
C GLY A 161 -1.27 -6.99 5.54
N ASP A 162 -2.38 -6.99 6.25
CA ASP A 162 -2.79 -5.89 7.12
C ASP A 162 -1.83 -5.69 8.31
N VAL A 163 -1.70 -4.47 8.78
CA VAL A 163 -0.99 -4.10 10.04
C VAL A 163 0.48 -4.49 10.02
N CYS A 164 1.09 -4.64 8.85
CA CYS A 164 2.50 -4.94 8.72
C CYS A 164 3.39 -3.70 8.93
N LEU A 165 4.61 -3.94 9.36
CA LEU A 165 5.69 -2.95 9.36
C LEU A 165 6.89 -3.50 8.59
N ILE A 166 7.17 -2.93 7.45
CA ILE A 166 8.41 -3.18 6.69
C ILE A 166 9.42 -2.11 7.06
N LYS A 167 10.54 -2.53 7.64
CA LYS A 167 11.63 -1.62 8.03
C LYS A 167 12.29 -0.97 6.80
N GLY A 168 12.95 0.17 7.04
CA GLY A 168 13.60 0.94 5.98
C GLY A 168 14.68 0.17 5.24
N GLY A 169 14.76 0.38 3.92
CA GLY A 169 15.74 -0.26 3.04
C GLY A 169 15.52 -1.74 2.74
N CYS A 170 14.45 -2.35 3.27
CA CYS A 170 14.15 -3.76 3.01
C CYS A 170 13.66 -3.99 1.57
N ARG A 171 13.94 -5.17 1.04
CA ARG A 171 13.43 -5.66 -0.24
C ARG A 171 12.46 -6.81 0.02
N VAL A 172 11.16 -6.55 -0.20
CA VAL A 172 10.11 -7.55 -0.11
C VAL A 172 10.05 -8.31 -1.43
N ASN A 173 10.48 -9.55 -1.43
CA ASN A 173 10.52 -10.44 -2.61
C ASN A 173 9.70 -11.74 -2.41
N SER A 174 8.91 -11.80 -1.35
CA SER A 174 7.95 -12.86 -1.04
C SER A 174 6.77 -12.27 -0.28
N HIS A 175 5.67 -13.01 -0.21
CA HIS A 175 4.47 -12.53 0.48
C HIS A 175 4.73 -12.33 1.98
N VAL A 176 4.19 -11.26 2.56
CA VAL A 176 4.35 -10.91 3.97
C VAL A 176 3.02 -11.11 4.69
N PRO A 177 2.91 -12.06 5.62
CA PRO A 177 1.66 -12.33 6.31
C PRO A 177 1.28 -11.19 7.27
N PRO A 178 -0.03 -11.00 7.55
CA PRO A 178 -0.53 -9.84 8.30
C PRO A 178 0.06 -9.75 9.72
N PHE A 179 0.03 -8.56 10.30
CA PHE A 179 0.44 -8.24 11.68
C PHE A 179 1.93 -8.34 11.97
N THR A 180 2.79 -8.53 10.97
CA THR A 180 4.22 -8.82 11.15
C THR A 180 5.10 -7.58 11.02
N ILE A 181 6.26 -7.63 11.66
CA ILE A 181 7.38 -6.73 11.44
C ILE A 181 8.44 -7.49 10.64
N MET A 182 8.83 -6.91 9.51
CA MET A 182 9.87 -7.45 8.65
C MET A 182 11.06 -6.50 8.56
N ALA A 183 12.27 -7.05 8.56
CA ALA A 183 13.51 -6.28 8.46
C ALA A 183 14.57 -7.04 7.64
N HIS A 184 15.68 -6.37 7.36
CA HIS A 184 16.87 -6.90 6.68
C HIS A 184 16.71 -7.16 5.17
N ASN A 185 17.78 -7.64 4.55
CA ASN A 185 17.85 -8.10 3.17
C ASN A 185 18.86 -9.26 3.10
N PRO A 186 18.40 -10.51 2.89
CA PRO A 186 17.01 -10.93 2.66
C PRO A 186 16.04 -10.51 3.76
N ILE A 187 14.75 -10.40 3.41
CA ILE A 187 13.72 -10.00 4.37
C ILE A 187 13.45 -11.11 5.38
N GLU A 188 13.34 -10.72 6.65
CA GLU A 188 13.20 -11.64 7.79
C GLU A 188 12.09 -11.19 8.74
N TYR A 189 11.40 -12.14 9.34
CA TYR A 189 10.47 -11.90 10.42
C TYR A 189 11.17 -11.42 11.70
N LYS A 190 10.69 -10.35 12.32
CA LYS A 190 11.24 -9.76 13.55
C LYS A 190 10.19 -9.59 14.67
N GLY A 191 9.06 -10.23 14.54
CA GLY A 191 7.98 -10.17 15.52
C GLY A 191 6.67 -9.65 14.95
N ILE A 192 5.70 -9.44 15.81
CA ILE A 192 4.41 -8.88 15.47
C ILE A 192 4.36 -7.36 15.70
N ASN A 193 3.54 -6.67 14.92
CA ASN A 193 3.37 -5.22 15.01
C ASN A 193 2.42 -4.83 16.16
N SER A 194 2.78 -5.19 17.39
CA SER A 194 1.98 -4.95 18.59
C SER A 194 1.68 -3.46 18.81
N PHE A 195 2.56 -2.57 18.39
CA PHE A 195 2.35 -1.12 18.51
C PHE A 195 1.12 -0.65 17.72
N VAL A 196 1.01 -1.03 16.46
CA VAL A 196 -0.16 -0.64 15.63
C VAL A 196 -1.39 -1.40 16.08
N LEU A 197 -1.29 -2.69 16.44
CA LEU A 197 -2.40 -3.47 16.99
C LEU A 197 -3.04 -2.78 18.20
N ARG A 198 -2.25 -2.31 19.16
CA ARG A 198 -2.76 -1.53 20.30
C ARG A 198 -3.42 -0.22 19.87
N LYS A 199 -2.82 0.50 18.91
CA LYS A 199 -3.39 1.75 18.39
C LYS A 199 -4.75 1.59 17.74
N ILE A 200 -5.00 0.46 17.09
CA ILE A 200 -6.30 0.15 16.49
C ILE A 200 -7.26 -0.57 17.46
N GLY A 201 -6.91 -0.62 18.76
CA GLY A 201 -7.79 -1.08 19.82
C GLY A 201 -7.82 -2.59 20.05
N LYS A 202 -6.82 -3.35 19.58
CA LYS A 202 -6.73 -4.78 19.89
C LYS A 202 -6.31 -5.00 21.34
N SER A 203 -6.92 -6.00 22.00
CA SER A 203 -6.60 -6.39 23.38
C SER A 203 -5.24 -7.05 23.47
N GLU A 204 -4.61 -7.04 24.65
CA GLU A 204 -3.36 -7.78 24.88
C GLU A 204 -3.56 -9.29 24.64
N ALA A 205 -4.71 -9.85 25.02
CA ALA A 205 -5.03 -11.25 24.74
C ALA A 205 -5.00 -11.56 23.24
N THR A 206 -5.66 -10.74 22.41
CA THR A 206 -5.61 -10.88 20.93
C THR A 206 -4.18 -10.76 20.40
N ILE A 207 -3.38 -9.85 20.95
CA ILE A 207 -1.97 -9.68 20.56
C ILE A 207 -1.16 -10.94 20.90
N ASP A 208 -1.38 -11.53 22.07
CA ASP A 208 -0.72 -12.77 22.50
C ASP A 208 -1.11 -13.97 21.63
N GLU A 209 -2.37 -14.04 21.20
CA GLU A 209 -2.87 -15.05 20.24
C GLU A 209 -2.18 -14.92 18.88
N ILE A 210 -2.09 -13.71 18.34
CA ILE A 210 -1.35 -13.44 17.08
C ILE A 210 0.12 -13.87 17.27
N ALA A 211 0.75 -13.51 18.38
CA ALA A 211 2.13 -13.90 18.68
C ALA A 211 2.28 -15.42 18.77
N SER A 212 1.29 -16.13 19.34
CA SER A 212 1.27 -17.59 19.41
C SER A 212 1.22 -18.21 18.01
N ALA A 213 0.36 -17.72 17.14
CA ALA A 213 0.27 -18.18 15.76
C ALA A 213 1.64 -18.06 15.03
N TYR A 214 2.31 -16.93 15.19
CA TYR A 214 3.61 -16.70 14.55
C TYR A 214 4.77 -17.46 15.20
N ARG A 215 4.68 -17.83 16.49
CA ARG A 215 5.63 -18.82 17.09
C ARG A 215 5.55 -20.16 16.39
N HIS A 216 4.35 -20.65 16.07
CA HIS A 216 4.21 -21.89 15.30
C HIS A 216 4.81 -21.77 13.89
N LEU A 217 4.66 -20.63 13.23
CA LEU A 217 5.15 -20.42 11.87
C LEU A 217 6.67 -20.23 11.80
N TYR A 218 7.26 -19.46 12.72
CA TYR A 218 8.63 -18.98 12.60
C TYR A 218 9.62 -19.56 13.62
N HIS A 219 9.16 -20.15 14.71
CA HIS A 219 10.04 -20.65 15.76
C HIS A 219 9.90 -22.15 16.06
N SER A 220 9.09 -22.87 15.29
CA SER A 220 8.81 -24.28 15.58
C SER A 220 9.69 -25.28 14.80
N ASN A 221 10.66 -24.82 14.04
CA ASN A 221 11.53 -25.64 13.19
C ASN A 221 10.76 -26.72 12.40
N THR A 222 9.64 -26.34 11.81
CA THR A 222 8.69 -27.21 11.10
C THR A 222 8.33 -26.59 9.74
N SER A 223 7.74 -27.40 8.86
CA SER A 223 7.24 -26.87 7.58
C SER A 223 6.07 -25.89 7.79
N THR A 224 5.90 -24.93 6.89
CA THR A 224 4.78 -24.00 6.91
C THR A 224 3.42 -24.72 6.91
N TYR A 225 3.33 -25.90 6.25
CA TYR A 225 2.14 -26.74 6.26
C TYR A 225 1.82 -27.27 7.67
N ASN A 226 2.83 -27.79 8.37
CA ASN A 226 2.64 -28.29 9.74
C ASN A 226 2.39 -27.13 10.73
N ALA A 227 3.05 -25.99 10.54
CA ALA A 227 2.77 -24.78 11.31
C ALA A 227 1.31 -24.34 11.17
N LEU A 228 0.77 -24.34 9.94
CA LEU A 228 -0.62 -24.03 9.68
C LEU A 228 -1.58 -24.95 10.45
N ARG A 229 -1.34 -26.27 10.45
CA ARG A 229 -2.16 -27.22 11.21
C ARG A 229 -2.12 -26.96 12.71
N ARG A 230 -0.95 -26.58 13.25
CA ARG A 230 -0.85 -26.20 14.67
C ARG A 230 -1.61 -24.91 14.98
N ILE A 231 -1.50 -23.91 14.12
CA ILE A 231 -2.27 -22.67 14.26
C ILE A 231 -3.78 -22.97 14.27
N GLU A 232 -4.25 -23.87 13.41
CA GLU A 232 -5.66 -24.28 13.37
C GLU A 232 -6.14 -24.92 14.67
N VAL A 233 -5.28 -25.70 15.35
CA VAL A 233 -5.64 -26.47 16.55
C VAL A 233 -5.33 -25.71 17.85
N ASP A 234 -4.17 -25.08 17.96
CA ASP A 234 -3.61 -24.60 19.24
C ASP A 234 -3.93 -23.11 19.51
N VAL A 235 -4.35 -22.34 18.49
CA VAL A 235 -4.68 -20.91 18.63
C VAL A 235 -6.20 -20.76 18.72
N GLU A 236 -6.69 -19.92 19.63
CA GLU A 236 -8.13 -19.65 19.78
C GLU A 236 -8.74 -19.04 18.52
N ASP A 237 -10.02 -19.33 18.28
CA ASP A 237 -10.72 -18.80 17.10
C ASP A 237 -10.92 -17.30 17.20
N SER A 238 -10.42 -16.58 16.22
CA SER A 238 -10.51 -15.13 16.13
C SER A 238 -10.51 -14.66 14.67
N PRO A 239 -10.97 -13.44 14.39
CA PRO A 239 -10.82 -12.84 13.06
C PRO A 239 -9.35 -12.78 12.62
N GLU A 240 -8.43 -12.54 13.54
CA GLU A 240 -6.99 -12.45 13.30
C GLU A 240 -6.40 -13.82 12.92
N LYS A 241 -6.74 -14.89 13.65
CA LYS A 241 -6.38 -16.26 13.28
C LYS A 241 -6.90 -16.59 11.88
N THR A 242 -8.16 -16.26 11.61
CA THR A 242 -8.77 -16.49 10.30
C THR A 242 -8.02 -15.75 9.18
N ALA A 243 -7.61 -14.50 9.42
CA ALA A 243 -6.84 -13.70 8.47
C ALA A 243 -5.46 -14.32 8.20
N ILE A 244 -4.76 -14.78 9.24
CA ILE A 244 -3.45 -15.44 9.11
C ILE A 244 -3.59 -16.73 8.28
N ILE A 245 -4.55 -17.59 8.65
CA ILE A 245 -4.79 -18.88 7.96
C ILE A 245 -5.14 -18.65 6.50
N LYS A 246 -6.05 -17.70 6.24
CA LYS A 246 -6.47 -17.36 4.88
C LYS A 246 -5.28 -16.89 4.06
N PHE A 247 -4.48 -15.95 4.58
CA PHE A 247 -3.30 -15.43 3.89
C PHE A 247 -2.32 -16.56 3.53
N LEU A 248 -2.00 -17.43 4.48
CA LEU A 248 -1.10 -18.57 4.24
C LEU A 248 -1.62 -19.52 3.17
N LYS A 249 -2.93 -19.79 3.15
CA LYS A 249 -3.56 -20.67 2.15
C LYS A 249 -3.61 -20.02 0.77
N ASP A 250 -4.00 -18.76 0.68
CA ASP A 250 -4.13 -18.02 -0.59
C ASP A 250 -2.78 -17.90 -1.31
N HIS A 251 -1.69 -17.80 -0.56
CA HIS A 251 -0.33 -17.69 -1.09
C HIS A 251 0.42 -19.02 -1.15
N LYS A 252 -0.31 -20.15 -1.11
CA LYS A 252 0.26 -21.51 -1.19
C LYS A 252 1.40 -21.74 -0.19
N LEU A 253 1.28 -21.12 0.98
CA LEU A 253 2.26 -21.19 2.08
C LEU A 253 3.64 -20.58 1.74
N THR A 254 3.75 -19.79 0.65
CA THR A 254 5.00 -19.13 0.26
C THR A 254 5.06 -17.74 0.88
N VAL A 255 5.64 -17.64 2.06
CA VAL A 255 5.79 -16.40 2.83
C VAL A 255 7.25 -16.13 3.13
N ALA A 256 7.54 -14.87 3.51
CA ALA A 256 8.88 -14.48 3.93
C ALA A 256 9.37 -15.36 5.09
N ALA A 257 10.57 -15.89 4.97
CA ALA A 257 11.15 -16.83 5.89
C ALA A 257 11.91 -16.13 7.06
N VAL A 258 12.20 -16.91 8.09
CA VAL A 258 13.29 -16.59 9.05
C VAL A 258 14.54 -17.28 8.53
N PRO A 259 15.72 -16.68 8.56
CA PRO A 259 16.96 -17.43 8.38
C PRO A 259 17.01 -18.54 9.41
N LEU A 260 17.41 -19.71 9.01
CA LEU A 260 17.85 -20.73 9.95
C LEU A 260 19.03 -20.12 10.71
N ASP A 261 18.90 -19.96 12.02
CA ASP A 261 20.04 -19.66 12.87
C ASP A 261 21.02 -20.83 12.72
N LEU A 262 22.05 -20.63 11.89
CA LEU A 262 23.18 -21.55 11.79
C LEU A 262 24.19 -21.32 12.93
N GLU A 263 23.77 -20.62 13.99
CA GLU A 263 24.55 -20.48 15.23
C GLU A 263 24.13 -21.56 16.21
N GLY A 264 24.69 -22.71 15.97
CA GLY A 264 24.67 -23.85 16.87
C GLY A 264 26.00 -24.62 16.73
N ASP A 265 27.07 -24.03 17.26
CA ASP A 265 28.27 -24.73 17.70
C ASP A 265 28.83 -24.03 18.94
#